data_e0620d69f1f38a92ad00bbef60d6529c
#
_entry.id   e0620d69f1f38a92ad00bbef60d6529c
#
_cell.length_a   1.000
_cell.length_b   1.000
_cell.length_c   1.000
_cell.angle_alpha   90.00
_cell.angle_beta   90.00
_cell.angle_gamma   90.00
#
_symmetry.space_group_name_H-M   'P 1'
#
loop_
_entity.id
_entity.type
_entity.pdbx_description
1 polymer ?
#
loop_
_entity_poly.entity_id
_entity_poly.type
_entity_poly.pdbx_seq_one_letter_code
_entity_poly.pdbx_strand_id
1 'polypeptide(L)'
;MKKIVIMSDNHGDMNMLTDIKVLEDDADYYIHCGDSESYSLQDLDGFVAVKGNNDWNLDLPQTARLDIEGRHLLITHGQFFGYFDREKKMIHFLKKYNGDVLISGHTHMPLAKEENGLWLINPGSTSWPRGGSKRSYAVVTIDDKNVDVMKKMQYILNMRPVLNTEALFS
;
A
#
# COMPACT_ATOMS: atom_id res chain seq x y z
N MET A 1 14.08 -6.99 12.32
CA MET A 1 12.92 -6.08 12.11
C MET A 1 13.06 -5.40 10.77
N LYS A 2 12.02 -5.45 9.95
CA LYS A 2 11.97 -4.84 8.61
C LYS A 2 10.89 -3.78 8.54
N LYS A 3 11.21 -2.65 7.90
CA LYS A 3 10.29 -1.54 7.67
C LYS A 3 9.76 -1.60 6.24
N ILE A 4 8.44 -1.58 6.11
CA ILE A 4 7.72 -1.69 4.85
C ILE A 4 6.82 -0.47 4.69
N VAL A 5 6.96 0.21 3.57
CA VAL A 5 6.09 1.35 3.20
C VAL A 5 5.11 0.89 2.12
N ILE A 6 3.83 1.13 2.35
CA ILE A 6 2.75 0.62 1.51
C ILE A 6 1.93 1.80 0.99
N MET A 7 1.79 1.86 -0.31
CA MET A 7 0.99 2.87 -1.03
C MET A 7 -0.01 2.20 -1.96
N SER A 8 -1.07 2.91 -2.30
CA SER A 8 -2.09 2.45 -3.25
C SER A 8 -2.89 3.61 -3.81
N ASP A 9 -3.49 3.37 -4.98
CA ASP A 9 -4.55 4.22 -5.51
C ASP A 9 -4.12 5.70 -5.65
N ASN A 10 -2.92 5.94 -6.18
CA ASN A 10 -2.41 7.29 -6.46
C ASN A 10 -2.96 7.88 -7.76
N HIS A 11 -3.63 7.07 -8.60
CA HIS A 11 -4.38 7.53 -9.76
C HIS A 11 -3.65 8.61 -10.58
N GLY A 12 -2.45 8.29 -11.07
CA GLY A 12 -1.65 9.16 -11.92
C GLY A 12 -0.81 10.21 -11.18
N ASP A 13 -0.95 10.34 -9.86
CA ASP A 13 -0.13 11.27 -9.07
C ASP A 13 1.22 10.64 -8.71
N MET A 14 2.16 10.64 -9.67
CA MET A 14 3.48 10.02 -9.49
C MET A 14 4.36 10.78 -8.49
N ASN A 15 4.13 12.06 -8.27
CA ASN A 15 4.88 12.83 -7.29
C ASN A 15 4.73 12.27 -5.88
N MET A 16 3.55 11.74 -5.54
CA MET A 16 3.31 11.12 -4.24
C MET A 16 4.22 9.91 -3.99
N LEU A 17 4.50 9.12 -5.03
CA LEU A 17 5.40 7.96 -4.91
C LEU A 17 6.83 8.41 -4.58
N THR A 18 7.30 9.46 -5.26
CA THR A 18 8.63 10.03 -5.02
C THR A 18 8.72 10.69 -3.64
N ASP A 19 7.74 11.51 -3.30
CA ASP A 19 7.70 12.24 -2.02
C ASP A 19 7.73 11.26 -0.82
N ILE A 20 6.93 10.22 -0.87
CA ILE A 20 6.88 9.21 0.20
C ILE A 20 8.19 8.42 0.28
N LYS A 21 8.80 8.08 -0.86
CA LYS A 21 10.12 7.43 -0.84
C LYS A 21 11.19 8.29 -0.20
N VAL A 22 11.17 9.58 -0.43
CA VAL A 22 12.11 10.53 0.21
C VAL A 22 11.89 10.62 1.71
N LEU A 23 10.64 10.60 2.15
CA LEU A 23 10.30 10.68 3.58
C LEU A 23 10.61 9.42 4.38
N GLU A 24 10.48 8.30 3.73
CA GLU A 24 10.64 6.99 4.32
C GLU A 24 11.87 6.30 3.68
N ASP A 25 12.96 7.05 3.47
CA ASP A 25 14.15 6.61 2.75
C ASP A 25 14.92 5.46 3.44
N ASP A 26 14.61 5.22 4.71
CA ASP A 26 15.11 4.11 5.52
C ASP A 26 14.27 2.82 5.43
N ALA A 27 13.25 2.77 4.54
CA ALA A 27 12.44 1.58 4.37
C ALA A 27 13.21 0.45 3.68
N ASP A 28 13.01 -0.78 4.17
CA ASP A 28 13.57 -2.00 3.55
C ASP A 28 12.79 -2.38 2.29
N TYR A 29 11.49 -2.12 2.26
CA TYR A 29 10.60 -2.47 1.15
C TYR A 29 9.57 -1.37 0.87
N TYR A 30 9.29 -1.18 -0.42
CA TYR A 30 8.18 -0.35 -0.87
C TYR A 30 7.19 -1.23 -1.64
N ILE A 31 5.90 -1.12 -1.30
CA ILE A 31 4.82 -1.89 -1.90
C ILE A 31 3.80 -0.94 -2.51
N HIS A 32 3.36 -1.24 -3.72
CA HIS A 32 2.27 -0.54 -4.39
C HIS A 32 1.13 -1.49 -4.71
N CYS A 33 -0.06 -1.23 -4.16
CA CYS A 33 -1.20 -2.14 -4.25
C CYS A 33 -2.09 -1.91 -5.48
N GLY A 34 -1.60 -1.23 -6.51
CA GLY A 34 -2.33 -1.05 -7.76
C GLY A 34 -3.04 0.30 -7.88
N ASP A 35 -3.64 0.51 -9.05
CA ASP A 35 -4.21 1.78 -9.49
C ASP A 35 -3.20 2.93 -9.41
N SER A 36 -2.01 2.66 -9.94
CA SER A 36 -0.99 3.68 -10.14
C SER A 36 -1.35 4.59 -11.31
N GLU A 37 -1.99 4.00 -12.33
CA GLU A 37 -2.26 4.63 -13.62
C GLU A 37 -1.02 5.25 -14.27
N SER A 38 0.14 4.65 -14.01
CA SER A 38 1.39 5.02 -14.65
C SER A 38 1.43 4.55 -16.11
N TYR A 39 2.21 5.25 -16.90
CA TYR A 39 2.51 4.88 -18.30
C TYR A 39 3.88 4.20 -18.42
N SER A 40 4.66 4.12 -17.36
CA SER A 40 6.01 3.55 -17.38
C SER A 40 6.28 2.71 -16.13
N LEU A 41 6.89 1.54 -16.33
CA LEU A 41 7.39 0.71 -15.21
C LEU A 41 8.47 1.43 -14.40
N GLN A 42 9.16 2.41 -14.98
CA GLN A 42 10.18 3.20 -14.28
C GLN A 42 9.60 4.01 -13.12
N ASP A 43 8.34 4.44 -13.22
CA ASP A 43 7.66 5.17 -12.14
C ASP A 43 7.48 4.31 -10.89
N LEU A 44 7.47 2.98 -11.07
CA LEU A 44 7.33 1.99 -10.01
C LEU A 44 8.66 1.31 -9.65
N ASP A 45 9.78 1.86 -10.10
CA ASP A 45 11.09 1.30 -9.79
C ASP A 45 11.35 1.30 -8.27
N GLY A 46 11.81 0.14 -7.79
CA GLY A 46 12.00 -0.10 -6.35
C GLY A 46 10.72 -0.49 -5.58
N PHE A 47 9.55 -0.54 -6.25
CA PHE A 47 8.33 -1.07 -5.66
C PHE A 47 8.09 -2.53 -6.02
N VAL A 48 7.60 -3.29 -5.06
CA VAL A 48 6.84 -4.51 -5.36
C VAL A 48 5.42 -4.07 -5.68
N ALA A 49 5.05 -4.10 -6.94
CA ALA A 49 3.79 -3.56 -7.42
C ALA A 49 2.88 -4.64 -8.01
N VAL A 50 1.58 -4.49 -7.81
CA VAL A 50 0.54 -5.31 -8.42
C VAL A 50 -0.39 -4.47 -9.27
N LYS A 51 -1.10 -5.14 -10.19
CA LYS A 51 -2.02 -4.50 -11.12
C LYS A 51 -3.34 -4.16 -10.44
N GLY A 52 -3.74 -2.90 -10.52
CA GLY A 52 -5.10 -2.47 -10.18
C GLY A 52 -6.06 -2.56 -11.37
N ASN A 53 -7.33 -2.28 -11.11
CA ASN A 53 -8.35 -2.35 -12.17
C ASN A 53 -8.27 -1.17 -13.17
N ASN A 54 -7.52 -0.13 -12.86
CA ASN A 54 -7.28 1.02 -13.76
C ASN A 54 -5.85 1.03 -14.35
N ASP A 55 -5.03 0.03 -14.11
CA ASP A 55 -3.68 -0.08 -14.65
C ASP A 55 -3.66 -0.75 -16.03
N TRP A 56 -4.21 -0.05 -17.03
CA TRP A 56 -4.35 -0.59 -18.38
C TRP A 56 -3.03 -0.62 -19.18
N ASN A 57 -2.10 0.28 -18.83
CA ASN A 57 -0.89 0.53 -19.63
C ASN A 57 0.32 -0.31 -19.17
N LEU A 58 0.24 -0.96 -18.03
CA LEU A 58 1.36 -1.72 -17.46
C LEU A 58 1.06 -3.20 -17.37
N ASP A 59 2.07 -3.99 -17.71
CA ASP A 59 2.07 -5.44 -17.47
C ASP A 59 2.59 -5.74 -16.05
N LEU A 60 1.68 -5.67 -15.08
CA LEU A 60 1.95 -5.97 -13.68
C LEU A 60 1.23 -7.25 -13.25
N PRO A 61 1.78 -8.01 -12.29
CA PRO A 61 1.12 -9.19 -11.78
C PRO A 61 -0.15 -8.80 -10.99
N GLN A 62 -1.17 -9.67 -11.01
CA GLN A 62 -2.39 -9.49 -10.23
C GLN A 62 -2.16 -9.66 -8.73
N THR A 63 -1.19 -10.52 -8.39
CA THR A 63 -0.82 -10.81 -6.99
C THR A 63 0.69 -10.93 -6.89
N ALA A 64 1.23 -10.57 -5.74
CA ALA A 64 2.62 -10.79 -5.39
C ALA A 64 2.72 -11.42 -4.01
N ARG A 65 3.84 -12.08 -3.74
CA ARG A 65 4.16 -12.65 -2.43
C ARG A 65 5.54 -12.18 -2.00
N LEU A 66 5.66 -11.80 -0.74
CA LEU A 66 6.93 -11.55 -0.07
C LEU A 66 7.00 -12.38 1.20
N ASP A 67 8.14 -13.01 1.43
CA ASP A 67 8.43 -13.70 2.67
C ASP A 67 9.45 -12.85 3.46
N ILE A 68 8.98 -12.26 4.55
CA ILE A 68 9.77 -11.31 5.35
C ILE A 68 9.72 -11.71 6.81
N GLU A 69 10.89 -11.93 7.43
CA GLU A 69 11.02 -12.26 8.85
C GLU A 69 10.10 -13.44 9.27
N GLY A 70 9.99 -14.45 8.41
CA GLY A 70 9.15 -15.63 8.64
C GLY A 70 7.65 -15.41 8.45
N ARG A 71 7.22 -14.23 8.00
CA ARG A 71 5.83 -13.92 7.64
C ARG A 71 5.63 -13.98 6.13
N HIS A 72 4.48 -14.48 5.73
CA HIS A 72 4.06 -14.59 4.33
C HIS A 72 3.09 -13.46 3.99
N LEU A 73 3.58 -12.47 3.27
CA LEU A 73 2.80 -11.32 2.84
C LEU A 73 2.23 -11.59 1.45
N LEU A 74 0.91 -11.50 1.31
CA LEU A 74 0.21 -11.54 0.03
C LEU A 74 -0.22 -10.13 -0.34
N ILE A 75 0.03 -9.74 -1.58
CA ILE A 75 -0.24 -8.40 -2.10
C ILE A 75 -1.17 -8.53 -3.29
N THR A 76 -2.26 -7.79 -3.30
CA THR A 76 -3.19 -7.70 -4.43
C THR A 76 -3.92 -6.37 -4.38
N HIS A 77 -4.42 -5.89 -5.52
CA HIS A 77 -5.29 -4.71 -5.49
C HIS A 77 -6.61 -4.98 -4.78
N GLY A 78 -7.18 -6.16 -4.99
CA GLY A 78 -8.32 -6.65 -4.23
C GLY A 78 -9.69 -6.26 -4.78
N GLN A 79 -9.80 -5.81 -6.03
CA GLN A 79 -11.08 -5.51 -6.69
C GLN A 79 -12.00 -6.73 -6.75
N PHE A 80 -11.44 -7.93 -6.85
CA PHE A 80 -12.21 -9.18 -6.95
C PHE A 80 -12.87 -9.62 -5.64
N PHE A 81 -12.49 -9.03 -4.49
CA PHE A 81 -13.21 -9.29 -3.23
C PHE A 81 -14.59 -8.61 -3.19
N GLY A 82 -14.82 -7.59 -4.02
CA GLY A 82 -16.04 -6.79 -3.95
C GLY A 82 -16.16 -6.02 -2.64
N TYR A 83 -17.36 -5.55 -2.32
CA TYR A 83 -17.64 -4.82 -1.08
C TYR A 83 -18.43 -5.65 -0.08
N PHE A 84 -19.23 -6.60 -0.55
CA PHE A 84 -20.02 -7.47 0.32
C PHE A 84 -19.18 -8.60 0.90
N ASP A 85 -19.24 -8.79 2.21
CA ASP A 85 -18.44 -9.79 2.98
C ASP A 85 -16.94 -9.75 2.64
N ARG A 86 -16.43 -8.57 2.31
CA ARG A 86 -15.08 -8.38 1.81
C ARG A 86 -14.01 -8.97 2.75
N GLU A 87 -14.06 -8.64 4.03
CA GLU A 87 -13.06 -9.10 5.00
C GLU A 87 -13.06 -10.63 5.13
N LYS A 88 -14.22 -11.26 5.14
CA LYS A 88 -14.31 -12.73 5.16
C LYS A 88 -13.66 -13.39 3.94
N LYS A 89 -13.87 -12.80 2.76
CA LYS A 89 -13.22 -13.25 1.52
C LYS A 89 -11.71 -13.07 1.56
N MET A 90 -11.24 -11.97 2.14
CA MET A 90 -9.82 -11.68 2.32
C MET A 90 -9.15 -12.68 3.27
N ILE A 91 -9.80 -13.00 4.40
CA ILE A 91 -9.32 -14.02 5.34
C ILE A 91 -9.32 -15.42 4.68
N HIS A 92 -10.35 -15.75 3.91
CA HIS A 92 -10.38 -16.99 3.15
C HIS A 92 -9.23 -17.08 2.14
N PHE A 93 -8.93 -15.98 1.45
CA PHE A 93 -7.81 -15.90 0.51
C PHE A 93 -6.46 -16.12 1.22
N LEU A 94 -6.23 -15.48 2.36
CA LEU A 94 -5.03 -15.71 3.17
C LEU A 94 -4.86 -17.18 3.53
N LYS A 95 -5.90 -17.80 4.07
CA LYS A 95 -5.86 -19.22 4.45
C LYS A 95 -5.59 -20.13 3.26
N LYS A 96 -6.22 -19.86 2.12
CA LYS A 96 -6.06 -20.66 0.89
C LYS A 96 -4.62 -20.66 0.38
N TYR A 97 -3.92 -19.54 0.50
CA TYR A 97 -2.57 -19.35 -0.03
C TYR A 97 -1.48 -19.32 1.05
N ASN A 98 -1.79 -19.76 2.27
CA ASN A 98 -0.87 -19.80 3.41
C ASN A 98 -0.18 -18.45 3.63
N GLY A 99 -0.98 -17.37 3.64
CA GLY A 99 -0.52 -16.02 3.95
C GLY A 99 -0.81 -15.65 5.40
N ASP A 100 0.02 -14.79 5.96
CA ASP A 100 -0.17 -14.23 7.30
C ASP A 100 -0.70 -12.80 7.24
N VAL A 101 -0.31 -12.07 6.21
CA VAL A 101 -0.65 -10.65 6.02
C VAL A 101 -1.18 -10.44 4.60
N LEU A 102 -2.38 -9.92 4.47
CA LEU A 102 -2.92 -9.47 3.18
C LEU A 102 -2.85 -7.95 3.08
N ILE A 103 -2.18 -7.50 2.05
CA ILE A 103 -2.01 -6.08 1.71
C ILE A 103 -2.84 -5.80 0.45
N SER A 104 -3.77 -4.86 0.54
CA SER A 104 -4.68 -4.53 -0.58
C SER A 104 -5.01 -3.05 -0.65
N GLY A 105 -5.56 -2.62 -1.77
CA GLY A 105 -6.07 -1.27 -2.02
C GLY A 105 -7.55 -1.27 -2.40
N HIS A 106 -7.87 -0.61 -3.51
CA HIS A 106 -9.16 -0.55 -4.19
C HIS A 106 -10.27 0.23 -3.47
N THR A 107 -10.47 0.04 -2.18
CA THR A 107 -11.54 0.71 -1.45
C THR A 107 -11.25 2.19 -1.18
N HIS A 108 -10.00 2.60 -1.26
CA HIS A 108 -9.50 3.92 -0.85
C HIS A 108 -9.75 4.24 0.63
N MET A 109 -10.06 3.22 1.42
CA MET A 109 -10.30 3.33 2.87
C MET A 109 -9.22 2.59 3.63
N PRO A 110 -8.49 3.27 4.52
CA PRO A 110 -7.44 2.63 5.29
C PRO A 110 -8.01 1.59 6.25
N LEU A 111 -7.32 0.46 6.34
CA LEU A 111 -7.65 -0.66 7.21
C LEU A 111 -6.36 -1.21 7.82
N ALA A 112 -6.38 -1.48 9.12
CA ALA A 112 -5.39 -2.30 9.80
C ALA A 112 -6.12 -3.13 10.84
N LYS A 113 -6.31 -4.40 10.55
CA LYS A 113 -7.10 -5.32 11.38
C LYS A 113 -6.37 -6.64 11.52
N GLU A 114 -6.29 -7.11 12.74
CA GLU A 114 -5.80 -8.45 13.06
C GLU A 114 -6.97 -9.34 13.47
N GLU A 115 -7.00 -10.54 12.95
CA GLU A 115 -7.99 -11.56 13.30
C GLU A 115 -7.32 -12.94 13.37
N ASN A 116 -7.21 -13.49 14.58
CA ASN A 116 -6.60 -14.81 14.82
C ASN A 116 -5.18 -14.97 14.23
N GLY A 117 -4.34 -13.95 14.37
CA GLY A 117 -2.97 -13.94 13.87
C GLY A 117 -2.85 -13.58 12.39
N LEU A 118 -3.95 -13.37 11.67
CA LEU A 118 -3.98 -12.93 10.28
C LEU A 118 -4.22 -11.42 10.20
N TRP A 119 -3.43 -10.74 9.38
CA TRP A 119 -3.52 -9.30 9.21
C TRP A 119 -4.15 -8.90 7.88
N LEU A 120 -5.07 -7.94 7.93
CA LEU A 120 -5.62 -7.25 6.77
C LEU A 120 -5.16 -5.79 6.80
N ILE A 121 -4.44 -5.38 5.78
CA ILE A 121 -3.87 -4.03 5.67
C ILE A 121 -4.31 -3.39 4.35
N ASN A 122 -4.83 -2.17 4.44
CA ASN A 122 -5.08 -1.30 3.31
C ASN A 122 -4.50 0.07 3.64
N PRO A 123 -3.60 0.63 2.83
CA PRO A 123 -2.98 1.92 3.12
C PRO A 123 -3.93 3.11 2.91
N GLY A 124 -5.12 2.88 2.35
CA GLY A 124 -5.98 3.93 1.83
C GLY A 124 -5.52 4.42 0.45
N SER A 125 -5.87 5.63 0.11
CA SER A 125 -5.43 6.27 -1.14
C SER A 125 -4.58 7.50 -0.86
N THR A 126 -3.50 7.65 -1.62
CA THR A 126 -2.66 8.84 -1.56
C THR A 126 -3.29 10.04 -2.29
N SER A 127 -4.33 9.82 -3.10
CA SER A 127 -4.92 10.85 -3.97
C SER A 127 -6.42 11.04 -3.78
N TRP A 128 -7.19 9.95 -3.70
CA TRP A 128 -8.66 9.98 -3.67
C TRP A 128 -9.22 9.19 -2.48
N PRO A 129 -9.03 9.67 -1.23
CA PRO A 129 -9.52 8.99 -0.04
C PRO A 129 -11.04 8.90 -0.04
N ARG A 130 -11.58 7.83 0.56
CA ARG A 130 -13.01 7.57 0.72
C ARG A 130 -13.36 7.28 2.17
N GLY A 131 -14.65 7.21 2.47
CA GLY A 131 -15.15 6.87 3.80
C GLY A 131 -14.80 7.90 4.89
N GLY A 132 -14.62 9.18 4.50
CA GLY A 132 -14.22 10.23 5.45
C GLY A 132 -12.74 10.18 5.84
N SER A 133 -11.95 9.29 5.25
CA SER A 133 -10.51 9.22 5.51
C SER A 133 -9.76 10.37 4.84
N LYS A 134 -8.56 10.64 5.34
CA LYS A 134 -7.60 11.54 4.68
C LYS A 134 -6.73 10.74 3.70
N ARG A 135 -6.00 11.44 2.83
CA ARG A 135 -4.93 10.84 2.03
C ARG A 135 -3.95 10.13 2.97
N SER A 136 -3.57 8.92 2.61
CA SER A 136 -2.78 8.09 3.51
C SER A 136 -1.89 7.09 2.78
N TYR A 137 -0.88 6.64 3.50
CA TYR A 137 -0.07 5.46 3.23
C TYR A 137 0.15 4.73 4.55
N ALA A 138 0.63 3.51 4.51
CA ALA A 138 0.91 2.73 5.71
C ALA A 138 2.42 2.49 5.86
N VAL A 139 2.89 2.49 7.10
CA VAL A 139 4.21 2.00 7.48
C VAL A 139 4.02 0.81 8.39
N VAL A 140 4.59 -0.31 8.02
CA VAL A 140 4.50 -1.57 8.74
C VAL A 140 5.89 -1.99 9.16
N THR A 141 6.07 -2.35 10.41
CA THR A 141 7.29 -3.01 10.89
C THR A 141 6.99 -4.48 11.21
N ILE A 142 7.85 -5.36 10.72
CA ILE A 142 7.73 -6.81 10.91
C ILE A 142 9.01 -7.34 11.53
N ASP A 143 8.88 -8.12 12.56
CA ASP A 143 9.93 -8.99 13.09
C ASP A 143 9.42 -10.45 13.18
N ASP A 144 10.25 -11.34 13.69
CA ASP A 144 9.93 -12.77 13.85
C ASP A 144 8.72 -13.04 14.75
N LYS A 145 8.32 -12.09 15.59
CA LYS A 145 7.24 -12.23 16.58
C LYS A 145 6.05 -11.32 16.32
N ASN A 146 6.28 -10.10 15.84
CA ASN A 146 5.30 -9.04 15.81
C ASN A 146 5.11 -8.45 14.41
N VAL A 147 3.87 -8.06 14.15
CA VAL A 147 3.50 -7.16 13.06
C VAL A 147 2.95 -5.89 13.71
N ASP A 148 3.65 -4.78 13.56
CA ASP A 148 3.18 -3.50 14.02
C ASP A 148 2.82 -2.61 12.82
N VAL A 149 1.60 -2.13 12.82
CA VAL A 149 1.09 -1.27 11.77
C VAL A 149 0.96 0.15 12.29
N MET A 150 1.95 0.97 11.98
CA MET A 150 1.85 2.40 12.27
C MET A 150 0.96 3.07 11.21
N LYS A 151 -0.20 3.56 11.64
CA LYS A 151 -1.08 4.38 10.83
C LYS A 151 -0.48 5.78 10.67
N LYS A 152 0.31 6.00 9.65
CA LYS A 152 0.72 7.36 9.26
C LYS A 152 -0.30 7.97 8.31
N MET A 153 -1.50 8.23 8.82
CA MET A 153 -2.64 8.72 8.04
C MET A 153 -2.70 10.24 7.89
N GLN A 154 -1.84 11.02 8.52
CA GLN A 154 -2.05 12.47 8.66
C GLN A 154 -1.08 13.36 7.88
N TYR A 155 0.02 12.85 7.36
CA TYR A 155 1.14 13.71 6.96
C TYR A 155 1.15 14.17 5.50
N ILE A 156 0.51 13.47 4.58
CA ILE A 156 0.58 13.78 3.14
C ILE A 156 -0.01 15.16 2.79
N LEU A 157 -1.04 15.61 3.53
CA LEU A 157 -1.70 16.89 3.23
C LEU A 157 -0.87 18.12 3.59
N ASN A 158 0.02 18.00 4.58
CA ASN A 158 0.80 19.14 5.07
C ASN A 158 2.16 19.28 4.39
N MET A 159 2.57 18.33 3.58
CA MET A 159 3.93 18.23 3.06
C MET A 159 4.12 18.89 1.70
N ARG A 160 3.13 18.78 0.80
CA ARG A 160 3.23 19.42 -0.53
C ARG A 160 3.42 20.92 -0.48
N PRO A 161 2.71 21.69 0.38
CA PRO A 161 2.97 23.11 0.50
C PRO A 161 4.39 23.44 0.99
N VAL A 162 4.95 22.61 1.87
CA VAL A 162 6.30 22.80 2.40
C VAL A 162 7.36 22.48 1.34
N LEU A 163 7.23 21.35 0.64
CA LEU A 163 8.15 20.97 -0.43
C LEU A 163 8.13 21.96 -1.61
N ASN A 164 6.94 22.46 -1.98
CA ASN A 164 6.81 23.46 -3.03
C ASN A 164 7.36 24.84 -2.61
N THR A 165 7.35 25.17 -1.33
CA THR A 165 7.89 26.44 -0.83
C THR A 165 9.41 26.41 -0.79
N GLU A 166 10.01 25.29 -0.43
CA GLU A 166 11.46 25.13 -0.44
C GLU A 166 12.01 25.09 -1.88
N ALA A 167 11.31 24.45 -2.82
CA ALA A 167 11.68 24.42 -4.23
C ALA A 167 11.59 25.80 -4.92
N LEU A 168 10.78 26.73 -4.39
CA LEU A 168 10.64 28.08 -4.93
C LEU A 168 11.70 29.04 -4.42
N PHE A 169 12.43 28.70 -3.35
CA PHE A 169 13.47 29.54 -2.74
C PHE A 169 14.88 28.95 -2.84
N SER A 170 15.03 27.80 -3.46
CA SER A 170 16.30 27.17 -3.80
C SER A 170 16.66 27.40 -5.27
#